data_41afa38fc22561ff67b049c62860c711
#
_entry.id   41afa38fc22561ff67b049c62860c711
#
_cell.length_a   1.000
_cell.length_b   1.000
_cell.length_c   1.000
_cell.angle_alpha   90.00
_cell.angle_beta   90.00
_cell.angle_gamma   90.00
#
_symmetry.space_group_name_H-M   'P 1'
#
loop_
_entity.id
_entity.type
_entity.pdbx_description
1 polymer ?
#
loop_
_entity_poly.entity_id
_entity_poly.type
_entity_poly.pdbx_seq_one_letter_code
_entity_poly.pdbx_strand_id
1 'polypeptide(L)'
;MKNKKLDIIFKLCILVYVITLIYAFYMNWQGKYFGMTFVACLTPFMAPLFMKLIKVKVPDEFYLLNIIFIYFASLWGSCLGGYSTPYYDKFTHFASGIVICELAYMLYKHLLRNEKRKIVMCIFINAVNATIALLWEFYEYALLVF
;
A
#
# COMPACT_ATOMS: atom_id res chain seq x y z
N MET A 1 -17.48 7.60 -5.15
CA MET A 1 -16.48 8.61 -5.59
C MET A 1 -17.19 9.78 -6.28
N LYS A 2 -16.78 11.02 -6.00
CA LYS A 2 -17.42 12.23 -6.59
C LYS A 2 -17.14 12.39 -8.09
N ASN A 3 -15.98 11.90 -8.54
CA ASN A 3 -15.59 11.98 -9.96
C ASN A 3 -15.94 10.67 -10.67
N LYS A 4 -16.88 10.72 -11.64
CA LYS A 4 -17.33 9.55 -12.41
C LYS A 4 -16.20 8.83 -13.16
N LYS A 5 -15.22 9.57 -13.70
CA LYS A 5 -14.07 8.96 -14.41
C LYS A 5 -13.19 8.17 -13.43
N LEU A 6 -12.90 8.75 -12.28
CA LEU A 6 -12.09 8.10 -11.24
C LEU A 6 -12.79 6.84 -10.70
N ASP A 7 -14.12 6.89 -10.53
CA ASP A 7 -14.93 5.75 -10.10
C ASP A 7 -14.88 4.57 -11.10
N ILE A 8 -14.95 4.88 -12.40
CA ILE A 8 -14.82 3.85 -13.45
C ILE A 8 -13.43 3.22 -13.42
N ILE A 9 -12.37 4.03 -13.36
CA ILE A 9 -10.99 3.53 -13.31
C ILE A 9 -10.79 2.66 -12.07
N PHE A 10 -11.27 3.11 -10.92
CA PHE A 10 -11.16 2.34 -9.66
C PHE A 10 -11.87 0.99 -9.74
N LYS A 11 -13.09 0.95 -10.32
CA LYS A 11 -13.82 -0.31 -10.53
C LYS A 11 -13.10 -1.26 -11.48
N LEU A 12 -12.47 -0.73 -12.53
CA LEU A 12 -11.63 -1.54 -13.43
C LEU A 12 -10.41 -2.09 -12.70
N CYS A 13 -9.72 -1.30 -11.88
CA CYS A 13 -8.60 -1.77 -11.07
C CYS A 13 -9.02 -2.86 -10.09
N ILE A 14 -10.18 -2.71 -9.43
CA ILE A 14 -10.73 -3.77 -8.57
C ILE A 14 -11.03 -5.04 -9.37
N LEU A 15 -11.64 -4.93 -10.53
CA LEU A 15 -11.93 -6.09 -11.38
C LEU A 15 -10.66 -6.84 -11.75
N VAL A 16 -9.64 -6.12 -12.23
CA VAL A 16 -8.32 -6.69 -12.55
C VAL A 16 -7.70 -7.34 -11.32
N TYR A 17 -7.77 -6.66 -10.15
CA TYR A 17 -7.27 -7.20 -8.89
C TYR A 17 -7.93 -8.53 -8.54
N VAL A 18 -9.26 -8.60 -8.58
CA VAL A 18 -10.03 -9.80 -8.24
C VAL A 18 -9.72 -10.96 -9.19
N ILE A 19 -9.69 -10.70 -10.50
CA ILE A 19 -9.35 -11.73 -11.50
C ILE A 19 -7.93 -12.28 -11.24
N THR A 20 -6.95 -11.40 -11.03
CA THR A 20 -5.58 -11.81 -10.75
C THR A 20 -5.46 -12.54 -9.42
N LEU A 21 -6.24 -12.14 -8.40
CA LEU A 21 -6.27 -12.82 -7.10
C LEU A 21 -6.81 -14.26 -7.22
N ILE A 22 -7.88 -14.45 -7.98
CA ILE A 22 -8.41 -15.80 -8.27
C ILE A 22 -7.36 -16.64 -8.98
N TYR A 23 -6.67 -16.07 -9.98
CA TYR A 23 -5.57 -16.73 -10.67
C TYR A 23 -4.42 -17.07 -9.71
N ALA A 24 -4.05 -16.16 -8.80
CA ALA A 24 -3.02 -16.41 -7.80
C ALA A 24 -3.42 -17.55 -6.83
N PHE A 25 -4.69 -17.64 -6.42
CA PHE A 25 -5.18 -18.77 -5.64
C PHE A 25 -5.08 -20.09 -6.40
N TYR A 26 -5.43 -20.09 -7.69
CA TYR A 26 -5.31 -21.29 -8.52
C TYR A 26 -3.84 -21.74 -8.66
N MET A 27 -2.92 -20.82 -8.95
CA MET A 27 -1.50 -21.11 -9.12
C MET A 27 -0.81 -21.54 -7.83
N ASN A 28 -1.23 -20.97 -6.69
CA ASN A 28 -0.59 -21.21 -5.40
C ASN A 28 -1.33 -22.26 -4.55
N TRP A 29 -2.31 -22.96 -5.10
CA TRP A 29 -3.10 -23.95 -4.36
C TRP A 29 -2.18 -25.00 -3.72
N GLN A 30 -2.18 -25.07 -2.39
CA GLN A 30 -1.29 -25.93 -1.59
C GLN A 30 0.22 -25.68 -1.78
N GLY A 31 0.59 -24.59 -2.46
CA GLY A 31 1.98 -24.23 -2.70
C GLY A 31 2.55 -23.29 -1.62
N LYS A 32 3.87 -23.01 -1.74
CA LYS A 32 4.63 -22.15 -0.81
C LYS A 32 3.99 -20.76 -0.58
N TYR A 33 3.37 -20.19 -1.61
CA TYR A 33 2.82 -18.83 -1.57
C TYR A 33 1.33 -18.76 -1.24
N PHE A 34 0.71 -19.87 -0.85
CA PHE A 34 -0.71 -19.93 -0.53
C PHE A 34 -1.10 -18.95 0.59
N GLY A 35 -0.33 -18.91 1.68
CA GLY A 35 -0.54 -17.96 2.78
C GLY A 35 -0.42 -16.51 2.35
N MET A 36 0.54 -16.18 1.48
CA MET A 36 0.70 -14.82 0.94
C MET A 36 -0.50 -14.39 0.09
N THR A 37 -1.13 -15.34 -0.62
CA THR A 37 -2.33 -15.05 -1.39
C THR A 37 -3.53 -14.69 -0.48
N PHE A 38 -3.65 -15.30 0.69
CA PHE A 38 -4.60 -14.87 1.71
C PHE A 38 -4.30 -13.45 2.24
N VAL A 39 -3.03 -13.15 2.51
CA VAL A 39 -2.63 -11.80 2.93
C VAL A 39 -2.99 -10.78 1.84
N ALA A 40 -2.81 -11.11 0.57
CA ALA A 40 -3.20 -10.24 -0.54
C ALA A 40 -4.71 -9.94 -0.58
N CYS A 41 -5.59 -10.80 -0.06
CA CYS A 41 -7.01 -10.48 0.08
C CYS A 41 -7.27 -9.33 1.07
N LEU A 42 -6.44 -9.19 2.10
CA LEU A 42 -6.64 -8.23 3.19
C LEU A 42 -5.91 -6.92 2.98
N THR A 43 -4.76 -6.94 2.33
CA THR A 43 -3.87 -5.78 2.17
C THR A 43 -4.53 -4.55 1.54
N PRO A 44 -5.44 -4.63 0.54
CA PRO A 44 -6.11 -3.45 0.00
C PRO A 44 -6.92 -2.65 1.01
N PHE A 45 -7.40 -3.32 2.06
CA PHE A 45 -8.26 -2.72 3.08
C PHE A 45 -7.47 -2.15 4.26
N MET A 46 -6.23 -2.56 4.49
CA MET A 46 -5.47 -2.23 5.70
C MET A 46 -5.28 -0.73 5.87
N ALA A 47 -4.72 -0.03 4.87
CA ALA A 47 -4.48 1.41 4.99
C ALA A 47 -5.79 2.22 5.08
N PRO A 48 -6.83 2.01 4.23
CA PRO A 48 -8.11 2.68 4.38
C PRO A 48 -8.80 2.41 5.72
N LEU A 49 -8.74 1.16 6.21
CA LEU A 49 -9.34 0.78 7.50
C LEU A 49 -8.63 1.48 8.66
N PHE A 50 -7.29 1.47 8.67
CA PHE A 50 -6.50 2.18 9.67
C PHE A 50 -6.88 3.67 9.72
N MET A 51 -6.92 4.34 8.58
CA MET A 51 -7.29 5.76 8.49
C MET A 51 -8.72 6.01 8.98
N LYS A 52 -9.65 5.09 8.69
CA LYS A 52 -11.02 5.16 9.20
C LYS A 52 -11.08 5.00 10.72
N LEU A 53 -10.30 4.08 11.30
CA LEU A 53 -10.25 3.86 12.75
C LEU A 53 -9.77 5.11 13.50
N ILE A 54 -8.78 5.81 12.97
CA ILE A 54 -8.29 7.07 13.54
C ILE A 54 -9.10 8.30 13.09
N LYS A 55 -10.25 8.07 12.40
CA LYS A 55 -11.19 9.11 11.94
C LYS A 55 -10.57 10.13 10.96
N VAL A 56 -9.55 9.72 10.19
CA VAL A 56 -8.96 10.52 9.13
C VAL A 56 -9.77 10.34 7.85
N LYS A 57 -10.12 11.46 7.22
CA LYS A 57 -10.87 11.43 5.96
C LYS A 57 -9.93 11.08 4.81
N VAL A 58 -10.24 9.98 4.14
CA VAL A 58 -9.47 9.47 2.99
C VAL A 58 -10.06 10.02 1.69
N PRO A 59 -9.26 10.68 0.84
CA PRO A 59 -9.70 11.15 -0.48
C PRO A 59 -9.87 9.98 -1.46
N ASP A 60 -10.72 10.19 -2.47
CA ASP A 60 -11.05 9.15 -3.47
C ASP A 60 -9.80 8.71 -4.26
N GLU A 61 -8.87 9.62 -4.51
CA GLU A 61 -7.62 9.38 -5.23
C GLU A 61 -6.70 8.39 -4.49
N PHE A 62 -6.72 8.43 -3.16
CA PHE A 62 -5.91 7.53 -2.36
C PHE A 62 -6.36 6.07 -2.49
N TYR A 63 -7.67 5.82 -2.61
CA TYR A 63 -8.14 4.44 -2.82
C TYR A 63 -7.63 3.86 -4.14
N LEU A 64 -7.56 4.69 -5.20
CA LEU A 64 -6.99 4.28 -6.48
C LEU A 64 -5.47 4.03 -6.37
N LEU A 65 -4.74 4.95 -5.74
CA LEU A 65 -3.30 4.79 -5.51
C LEU A 65 -3.01 3.52 -4.70
N ASN A 66 -3.75 3.28 -3.63
CA ASN A 66 -3.60 2.12 -2.76
C ASN A 66 -3.83 0.79 -3.51
N ILE A 67 -4.94 0.67 -4.28
CA ILE A 67 -5.21 -0.59 -4.99
C ILE A 67 -4.17 -0.88 -6.07
N ILE A 68 -3.68 0.13 -6.78
CA ILE A 68 -2.61 -0.02 -7.77
C ILE A 68 -1.32 -0.44 -7.09
N PHE A 69 -0.92 0.23 -6.00
CA PHE A 69 0.30 -0.12 -5.28
C PHE A 69 0.24 -1.55 -4.73
N ILE A 70 -0.85 -1.93 -4.06
CA ILE A 70 -1.01 -3.26 -3.48
C ILE A 70 -1.07 -4.35 -4.57
N TYR A 71 -1.63 -4.05 -5.74
CA TYR A 71 -1.59 -4.97 -6.88
C TYR A 71 -0.14 -5.35 -7.22
N PHE A 72 0.74 -4.36 -7.36
CA PHE A 72 2.14 -4.63 -7.70
C PHE A 72 2.92 -5.19 -6.52
N ALA A 73 2.80 -4.61 -5.33
CA ALA A 73 3.61 -5.02 -4.18
C ALA A 73 3.20 -6.39 -3.61
N SER A 74 1.93 -6.61 -3.37
CA SER A 74 1.45 -7.83 -2.71
C SER A 74 1.08 -8.92 -3.71
N LEU A 75 0.17 -8.61 -4.66
CA LEU A 75 -0.38 -9.64 -5.53
C LEU A 75 0.62 -10.08 -6.60
N TRP A 76 1.10 -9.16 -7.42
CA TRP A 76 2.11 -9.47 -8.44
C TRP A 76 3.47 -9.79 -7.82
N GLY A 77 3.95 -8.96 -6.89
CA GLY A 77 5.25 -9.10 -6.24
C GLY A 77 5.37 -10.40 -5.47
N SER A 78 4.56 -10.56 -4.41
CA SER A 78 4.70 -11.67 -3.46
C SER A 78 4.01 -12.95 -3.92
N CYS A 79 2.82 -12.86 -4.56
CA CYS A 79 2.06 -14.07 -4.88
C CYS A 79 2.41 -14.65 -6.26
N LEU A 80 2.81 -13.82 -7.23
CA LEU A 80 3.08 -14.24 -8.61
C LEU A 80 4.56 -14.16 -8.99
N GLY A 81 5.44 -13.95 -8.00
CA GLY A 81 6.89 -14.04 -8.20
C GLY A 81 7.54 -12.79 -8.81
N GLY A 82 6.87 -11.63 -8.78
CA GLY A 82 7.43 -10.37 -9.29
C GLY A 82 8.76 -10.00 -8.66
N TYR A 83 8.98 -10.30 -7.37
CA TYR A 83 10.25 -10.07 -6.66
C TYR A 83 11.42 -10.91 -7.18
N SER A 84 11.19 -11.91 -8.01
CA SER A 84 12.25 -12.62 -8.72
C SER A 84 12.85 -11.81 -9.88
N THR A 85 12.20 -10.71 -10.28
CA THR A 85 12.67 -9.82 -11.35
C THR A 85 13.73 -8.84 -10.81
N PRO A 86 14.89 -8.69 -11.47
CA PRO A 86 15.90 -7.74 -11.03
C PRO A 86 15.35 -6.32 -10.86
N TYR A 87 15.74 -5.65 -9.80
CA TYR A 87 15.32 -4.28 -9.44
C TYR A 87 13.84 -4.07 -9.11
N TYR A 88 12.99 -5.10 -9.18
CA TYR A 88 11.57 -4.98 -8.87
C TYR A 88 11.34 -4.57 -7.40
N ASP A 89 12.11 -5.13 -6.51
CA ASP A 89 12.11 -4.77 -5.09
C ASP A 89 12.38 -3.26 -4.89
N LYS A 90 13.42 -2.72 -5.52
CA LYS A 90 13.73 -1.28 -5.45
C LYS A 90 12.60 -0.41 -5.99
N PHE A 91 11.94 -0.86 -7.06
CA PHE A 91 10.77 -0.16 -7.61
C PHE A 91 9.61 -0.15 -6.60
N THR A 92 9.32 -1.28 -5.97
CA THR A 92 8.23 -1.37 -4.97
C THR A 92 8.55 -0.57 -3.72
N HIS A 93 9.79 -0.54 -3.23
CA HIS A 93 10.23 0.35 -2.15
C HIS A 93 10.04 1.83 -2.50
N PHE A 94 10.42 2.24 -3.70
CA PHE A 94 10.19 3.62 -4.16
C PHE A 94 8.69 3.95 -4.22
N ALA A 95 7.88 3.06 -4.80
CA ALA A 95 6.43 3.24 -4.89
C ALA A 95 5.76 3.27 -3.51
N SER A 96 6.22 2.46 -2.55
CA SER A 96 5.74 2.48 -1.16
C SER A 96 5.98 3.84 -0.51
N GLY A 97 7.13 4.46 -0.76
CA GLY A 97 7.45 5.80 -0.26
C GLY A 97 6.41 6.84 -0.70
N ILE A 98 5.92 6.78 -1.94
CA ILE A 98 4.86 7.68 -2.43
C ILE A 98 3.57 7.46 -1.64
N VAL A 99 3.14 6.22 -1.46
CA VAL A 99 1.91 5.88 -0.71
C VAL A 99 2.01 6.32 0.75
N ILE A 100 3.16 6.09 1.38
CA ILE A 100 3.42 6.48 2.77
C ILE A 100 3.42 8.01 2.91
N CYS A 101 4.00 8.75 1.95
CA CYS A 101 3.95 10.22 1.94
C CYS A 101 2.51 10.75 1.88
N GLU A 102 1.63 10.15 1.08
CA GLU A 102 0.21 10.51 1.03
C GLU A 102 -0.50 10.19 2.36
N LEU A 103 -0.25 9.04 2.95
CA LEU A 103 -0.77 8.69 4.28
C LEU A 103 -0.29 9.68 5.34
N ALA A 104 1.00 10.01 5.36
CA ALA A 104 1.59 10.96 6.30
C ALA A 104 1.01 12.37 6.11
N TYR A 105 0.76 12.79 4.86
CA TYR A 105 0.14 14.08 4.58
C TYR A 105 -1.31 14.15 5.10
N MET A 106 -2.10 13.09 4.90
CA MET A 106 -3.46 13.02 5.46
C MET A 106 -3.44 13.06 7.00
N LEU A 107 -2.50 12.34 7.60
CA LEU A 107 -2.31 12.31 9.05
C LEU A 107 -1.87 13.69 9.58
N TYR A 108 -0.92 14.35 8.89
CA TYR A 108 -0.51 15.71 9.20
C TYR A 108 -1.70 16.67 9.22
N LYS A 109 -2.52 16.66 8.19
CA LYS A 109 -3.71 17.52 8.09
C LYS A 109 -4.73 17.24 9.20
N HIS A 110 -4.80 16.01 9.66
CA HIS A 110 -5.72 15.63 10.74
C HIS A 110 -5.22 16.08 12.10
N LEU A 111 -3.95 15.82 12.41
CA LEU A 111 -3.35 16.07 13.72
C LEU A 111 -2.95 17.55 13.92
N LEU A 112 -2.42 18.18 12.89
CA LEU A 112 -1.81 19.51 12.94
C LEU A 112 -2.63 20.53 12.12
N ARG A 113 -3.94 20.56 12.32
CA ARG A 113 -4.89 21.40 11.58
C ARG A 113 -4.55 22.88 11.55
N ASN A 114 -3.98 23.40 12.63
CA ASN A 114 -3.66 24.82 12.79
C ASN A 114 -2.24 25.17 12.34
N GLU A 115 -1.42 24.18 12.03
CA GLU A 115 -0.05 24.39 11.58
C GLU A 115 -0.05 24.74 10.08
N LYS A 116 0.54 25.89 9.73
CA LYS A 116 0.58 26.41 8.36
C LYS A 116 2.00 26.41 7.74
N ARG A 117 3.02 26.17 8.55
CA ARG A 117 4.41 26.20 8.10
C ARG A 117 4.71 24.97 7.23
N LYS A 118 5.07 25.21 5.97
CA LYS A 118 5.41 24.15 5.00
C LYS A 118 6.60 23.32 5.48
N ILE A 119 7.56 23.92 6.17
CA ILE A 119 8.73 23.20 6.68
C ILE A 119 8.33 22.12 7.70
N VAL A 120 7.39 22.44 8.60
CA VAL A 120 6.89 21.48 9.60
C VAL A 120 6.19 20.32 8.89
N MET A 121 5.39 20.61 7.86
CA MET A 121 4.74 19.59 7.04
C MET A 121 5.78 18.67 6.38
N CYS A 122 6.80 19.24 5.75
CA CYS A 122 7.86 18.45 5.09
C CYS A 122 8.63 17.59 6.10
N ILE A 123 8.98 18.14 7.26
CA ILE A 123 9.68 17.36 8.31
C ILE A 123 8.79 16.22 8.81
N PHE A 124 7.51 16.48 9.09
CA PHE A 124 6.57 15.46 9.55
C PHE A 124 6.42 14.31 8.55
N ILE A 125 6.17 14.63 7.27
CA ILE A 125 6.01 13.62 6.22
C ILE A 125 7.26 12.77 6.08
N ASN A 126 8.44 13.40 6.04
CA ASN A 126 9.71 12.66 5.91
C ASN A 126 10.01 11.83 7.16
N ALA A 127 9.73 12.33 8.35
CA ALA A 127 9.92 11.56 9.59
C ALA A 127 9.03 10.31 9.62
N VAL A 128 7.75 10.43 9.25
CA VAL A 128 6.83 9.28 9.17
C VAL A 128 7.31 8.29 8.12
N ASN A 129 7.70 8.76 6.94
CA ASN A 129 8.17 7.88 5.86
C ASN A 129 9.46 7.14 6.27
N ALA A 130 10.44 7.83 6.83
CA ALA A 130 11.67 7.22 7.31
C ALA A 130 11.41 6.20 8.45
N THR A 131 10.50 6.52 9.37
CA THR A 131 10.13 5.61 10.46
C THR A 131 9.50 4.32 9.93
N ILE A 132 8.56 4.42 8.98
CA ILE A 132 7.91 3.23 8.41
C ILE A 132 8.92 2.42 7.61
N ALA A 133 9.78 3.06 6.81
CA ALA A 133 10.82 2.37 6.06
C ALA A 133 11.78 1.61 7.00
N LEU A 134 12.23 2.24 8.09
CA LEU A 134 13.10 1.60 9.08
C LEU A 134 12.43 0.41 9.77
N LEU A 135 11.15 0.55 10.16
CA LEU A 135 10.38 -0.55 10.75
C LEU A 135 10.21 -1.72 9.78
N TRP A 136 10.06 -1.44 8.49
CA TRP A 136 9.99 -2.45 7.45
C TRP A 136 11.31 -3.22 7.32
N GLU A 137 12.45 -2.53 7.28
CA GLU A 137 13.77 -3.17 7.26
C GLU A 137 14.02 -4.04 8.50
N PHE A 138 13.60 -3.58 9.69
CA PHE A 138 13.68 -4.40 10.91
C PHE A 138 12.80 -5.64 10.82
N TYR A 139 11.60 -5.52 10.25
CA TYR A 139 10.70 -6.66 10.06
C TYR A 139 11.32 -7.69 9.10
N GLU A 140 11.87 -7.24 7.96
CA GLU A 140 12.54 -8.13 7.00
C GLU A 140 13.78 -8.80 7.63
N TYR A 141 14.58 -8.05 8.37
CA TYR A 141 15.71 -8.61 9.10
C TYR A 141 15.28 -9.67 10.13
N ALA A 142 14.21 -9.40 10.88
CA ALA A 142 13.68 -10.37 11.85
C ALA A 142 13.23 -11.67 11.17
N LEU A 143 12.59 -11.59 9.99
CA LEU A 143 12.19 -12.77 9.22
C LEU A 143 13.37 -13.58 8.65
N LEU A 144 14.54 -12.94 8.50
CA LEU A 144 15.76 -13.64 8.04
C LEU A 144 16.51 -14.33 9.17
N VAL A 145 16.35 -13.86 10.41
CA VAL A 145 17.12 -14.35 11.57
C VAL A 145 16.34 -15.38 12.39
N PHE A 146 15.01 -15.32 12.41
CA PHE A 146 14.13 -16.20 13.17
C PHE A 146 13.22 -17.04 12.26
#